data_275d0fa1a668efcbc72189c2c4478c35
#
_entry.id   275d0fa1a668efcbc72189c2c4478c35
#
_cell.length_a   1.000
_cell.length_b   1.000
_cell.length_c   1.000
_cell.angle_alpha   90.00
_cell.angle_beta   90.00
_cell.angle_gamma   90.00
#
_symmetry.space_group_name_H-M   'P 1'
#
loop_
_entity.id
_entity.type
_entity.pdbx_description
1 polymer ?
#
loop_
_entity_poly.entity_id
_entity_poly.type
_entity_poly.pdbx_seq_one_letter_code
_entity_poly.pdbx_strand_id
1 'polypeptide(L)'
;MLVIAHRGASFERPENTLPAFERAIELGADFVELDVWRGTVVTHDPPVQGRRYPTLAEVVELCRGRIGLMVELKRPRAGDVARTLELLEDDAVLVSFNRPALVQSRALRPGIRTVQHVGFGVSIRGARDAWAAGFYDARVTVRGVAAARALDLVPLVYTVNEPARMRELERLGVAGVFTDRPDLARQL
;
A
#
# COMPACT_ATOMS: atom_id res chain seq x y z
N MET A 1 -13.72 -8.09 -2.60
CA MET A 1 -12.30 -7.75 -2.84
C MET A 1 -11.94 -6.50 -2.06
N LEU A 2 -10.73 -6.40 -1.44
CA LEU A 2 -10.28 -5.19 -0.74
C LEU A 2 -10.05 -4.03 -1.72
N VAL A 3 -10.52 -2.84 -1.34
CA VAL A 3 -10.33 -1.59 -2.08
C VAL A 3 -9.28 -0.75 -1.36
N ILE A 4 -8.12 -0.59 -1.97
CA ILE A 4 -6.99 0.17 -1.43
C ILE A 4 -6.88 1.45 -2.27
N ALA A 5 -7.21 2.60 -1.67
CA ALA A 5 -7.15 3.90 -2.35
C ALA A 5 -5.69 4.32 -2.52
N HIS A 6 -5.15 4.16 -3.74
CA HIS A 6 -3.76 4.42 -4.11
C HIS A 6 -3.44 5.90 -4.04
N ARG A 7 -2.63 6.30 -3.05
CA ARG A 7 -2.33 7.71 -2.71
C ARG A 7 -3.58 8.54 -2.37
N GLY A 8 -4.63 7.86 -1.82
CA GLY A 8 -5.95 8.40 -1.63
C GLY A 8 -6.86 8.24 -2.86
N ALA A 9 -7.95 8.98 -2.92
CA ALA A 9 -8.82 9.06 -4.11
C ALA A 9 -8.16 9.95 -5.18
N SER A 10 -7.03 9.48 -5.72
CA SER A 10 -6.10 10.29 -6.52
C SER A 10 -6.62 10.67 -7.91
N PHE A 11 -7.68 10.04 -8.38
CA PHE A 11 -8.38 10.49 -9.59
C PHE A 11 -9.21 11.76 -9.36
N GLU A 12 -9.77 11.94 -8.15
CA GLU A 12 -10.63 13.08 -7.83
C GLU A 12 -9.88 14.22 -7.13
N ARG A 13 -8.78 13.93 -6.46
CA ARG A 13 -7.98 14.88 -5.66
C ARG A 13 -6.49 14.67 -5.91
N PRO A 14 -5.65 15.70 -5.72
CA PRO A 14 -4.21 15.53 -5.87
C PRO A 14 -3.68 14.41 -4.96
N GLU A 15 -2.88 13.50 -5.53
CA GLU A 15 -2.34 12.34 -4.85
C GLU A 15 -1.50 12.70 -3.61
N ASN A 16 -1.46 11.82 -2.61
CA ASN A 16 -0.68 11.99 -1.39
C ASN A 16 -1.00 13.29 -0.63
N THR A 17 -2.28 13.68 -0.61
CA THR A 17 -2.77 14.87 0.13
C THR A 17 -3.89 14.51 1.10
N LEU A 18 -4.02 15.30 2.19
CA LEU A 18 -5.11 15.10 3.16
C LEU A 18 -6.50 15.10 2.50
N PRO A 19 -6.82 16.01 1.53
CA PRO A 19 -8.09 15.95 0.80
C PRO A 19 -8.31 14.66 -0.02
N ALA A 20 -7.23 14.05 -0.56
CA ALA A 20 -7.35 12.77 -1.26
C ALA A 20 -7.65 11.62 -0.30
N PHE A 21 -7.05 11.65 0.90
CA PHE A 21 -7.28 10.64 1.94
C PHE A 21 -8.68 10.78 2.53
N GLU A 22 -9.12 12.01 2.86
CA GLU A 22 -10.49 12.27 3.31
C GLU A 22 -11.52 11.77 2.28
N ARG A 23 -11.28 12.03 1.00
CA ARG A 23 -12.16 11.56 -0.07
C ARG A 23 -12.22 10.04 -0.17
N ALA A 24 -11.09 9.34 0.04
CA ALA A 24 -11.06 7.88 0.06
C ALA A 24 -11.89 7.30 1.24
N ILE A 25 -11.86 7.96 2.40
CA ILE A 25 -12.70 7.61 3.57
C ILE A 25 -14.19 7.79 3.22
N GLU A 26 -14.58 8.94 2.64
CA GLU A 26 -15.96 9.21 2.21
C GLU A 26 -16.49 8.17 1.22
N LEU A 27 -15.63 7.70 0.32
CA LEU A 27 -15.94 6.67 -0.67
C LEU A 27 -15.97 5.25 -0.08
N GLY A 28 -15.61 5.08 1.19
CA GLY A 28 -15.66 3.82 1.92
C GLY A 28 -14.58 2.83 1.48
N ALA A 29 -13.40 3.27 1.07
CA ALA A 29 -12.27 2.37 0.83
C ALA A 29 -11.90 1.58 2.10
N ASP A 30 -11.30 0.39 1.96
CA ASP A 30 -10.85 -0.40 3.11
C ASP A 30 -9.53 0.12 3.67
N PHE A 31 -8.69 0.64 2.78
CA PHE A 31 -7.38 1.22 3.12
C PHE A 31 -7.12 2.48 2.28
N VAL A 32 -6.43 3.42 2.90
CA VAL A 32 -5.66 4.45 2.19
C VAL A 32 -4.23 3.94 2.05
N GLU A 33 -3.70 3.98 0.85
CA GLU A 33 -2.27 3.81 0.62
C GLU A 33 -1.62 5.16 0.40
N LEU A 34 -0.39 5.32 0.89
CA LEU A 34 0.42 6.53 0.79
C LEU A 34 1.91 6.23 0.71
N ASP A 35 2.65 7.12 0.04
CA ASP A 35 4.09 7.03 -0.14
C ASP A 35 4.85 7.84 0.91
N VAL A 36 5.83 7.25 1.58
CA VAL A 36 6.62 7.92 2.63
C VAL A 36 8.11 7.94 2.31
N TRP A 37 8.67 9.14 2.32
CA TRP A 37 10.11 9.41 2.25
C TRP A 37 10.67 9.79 3.62
N ARG A 38 11.91 9.39 3.89
CA ARG A 38 12.65 9.76 5.11
C ARG A 38 11.90 9.43 6.41
N GLY A 39 10.98 8.46 6.32
CA GLY A 39 10.17 7.99 7.44
C GLY A 39 8.99 8.87 7.85
N THR A 40 8.82 10.07 7.28
CA THR A 40 7.78 11.01 7.74
C THR A 40 7.13 11.87 6.65
N VAL A 41 7.76 12.06 5.49
CA VAL A 41 7.29 12.98 4.44
C VAL A 41 6.41 12.23 3.44
N VAL A 42 5.17 12.67 3.26
CA VAL A 42 4.19 12.01 2.39
C VAL A 42 4.25 12.60 0.99
N THR A 43 4.82 11.84 0.04
CA THR A 43 4.92 12.20 -1.38
C THR A 43 5.43 11.01 -2.20
N HIS A 44 5.00 10.90 -3.46
CA HIS A 44 5.52 9.86 -4.36
C HIS A 44 6.97 10.13 -4.79
N ASP A 45 7.24 11.33 -5.27
CA ASP A 45 8.56 11.73 -5.74
C ASP A 45 9.48 12.19 -4.60
N PRO A 46 10.80 12.19 -4.81
CA PRO A 46 11.72 12.72 -3.81
C PRO A 46 11.33 14.12 -3.37
N PRO A 47 11.23 14.39 -2.04
CA PRO A 47 10.81 15.69 -1.55
C PRO A 47 11.77 16.81 -1.97
N VAL A 48 11.20 17.90 -2.49
CA VAL A 48 11.91 19.10 -2.93
C VAL A 48 12.02 20.08 -1.76
N GLN A 49 13.21 20.64 -1.56
CA GLN A 49 13.44 21.64 -0.51
C GLN A 49 12.55 22.88 -0.70
N GLY A 50 11.97 23.37 0.40
CA GLY A 50 11.08 24.55 0.39
C GLY A 50 9.62 24.25 -0.01
N ARG A 51 9.31 23.04 -0.49
CA ARG A 51 7.92 22.60 -0.75
C ARG A 51 7.31 21.97 0.51
N ARG A 52 6.09 22.35 0.84
CA ARG A 52 5.32 21.74 1.94
C ARG A 52 4.65 20.44 1.44
N TYR A 53 4.76 19.41 2.25
CA TYR A 53 4.11 18.11 2.06
C TYR A 53 3.36 17.74 3.33
N PRO A 54 2.32 16.89 3.25
CA PRO A 54 1.76 16.29 4.45
C PRO A 54 2.83 15.46 5.18
N THR A 55 2.70 15.38 6.49
CA THR A 55 3.50 14.47 7.31
C THR A 55 2.73 13.17 7.56
N LEU A 56 3.46 12.08 7.80
CA LEU A 56 2.83 10.82 8.18
C LEU A 56 1.96 10.97 9.43
N ALA A 57 2.37 11.78 10.41
CA ALA A 57 1.60 12.03 11.63
C ALA A 57 0.25 12.70 11.34
N GLU A 58 0.20 13.69 10.42
CA GLU A 58 -1.07 14.31 9.99
C GLU A 58 -2.01 13.29 9.34
N VAL A 59 -1.46 12.36 8.53
CA VAL A 59 -2.27 11.32 7.87
C VAL A 59 -2.75 10.29 8.88
N VAL A 60 -1.92 9.84 9.80
CA VAL A 60 -2.32 8.90 10.87
C VAL A 60 -3.46 9.48 11.69
N GLU A 61 -3.36 10.76 12.10
CA GLU A 61 -4.42 11.43 12.86
C GLU A 61 -5.73 11.52 12.07
N LEU A 62 -5.65 11.87 10.77
CA LEU A 62 -6.83 11.93 9.89
C LEU A 62 -7.54 10.57 9.77
N CYS A 63 -6.77 9.48 9.65
CA CYS A 63 -7.29 8.14 9.35
C CYS A 63 -7.68 7.34 10.60
N ARG A 64 -7.24 7.76 11.79
CA ARG A 64 -7.41 7.04 13.06
C ARG A 64 -8.85 6.63 13.31
N GLY A 65 -9.08 5.32 13.43
CA GLY A 65 -10.40 4.73 13.68
C GLY A 65 -11.42 4.90 12.55
N ARG A 66 -10.99 5.41 11.37
CA ARG A 66 -11.87 5.67 10.22
C ARG A 66 -11.56 4.76 9.03
N ILE A 67 -10.28 4.44 8.79
CA ILE A 67 -9.84 3.66 7.65
C ILE A 67 -8.47 3.03 7.96
N GLY A 68 -8.18 1.85 7.37
CA GLY A 68 -6.86 1.24 7.48
C GLY A 68 -5.78 2.01 6.71
N LEU A 69 -4.53 1.94 7.17
CA LEU A 69 -3.39 2.55 6.50
C LEU A 69 -2.45 1.51 5.88
N MET A 70 -2.06 1.73 4.62
CA MET A 70 -0.95 1.06 3.94
C MET A 70 0.13 2.08 3.60
N VAL A 71 1.31 1.97 4.22
CA VAL A 71 2.40 2.95 4.10
C VAL A 71 3.53 2.38 3.27
N GLU A 72 3.72 2.90 2.06
CA GLU A 72 4.86 2.50 1.21
C GLU A 72 6.13 3.25 1.60
N LEU A 73 7.17 2.50 1.96
CA LEU A 73 8.50 3.04 2.25
C LEU A 73 9.29 3.28 0.96
N LYS A 74 9.46 4.53 0.58
CA LYS A 74 10.23 4.95 -0.61
C LYS A 74 11.73 5.07 -0.30
N ARG A 75 12.54 4.19 -0.90
CA ARG A 75 14.02 4.19 -0.78
C ARG A 75 14.50 4.44 0.66
N PRO A 76 14.02 3.67 1.66
CA PRO A 76 14.31 3.91 3.07
C PRO A 76 15.81 3.84 3.35
N ARG A 77 16.28 4.74 4.21
CA ARG A 77 17.65 4.80 4.73
C ARG A 77 17.68 4.31 6.17
N ALA A 78 18.88 4.25 6.76
CA ALA A 78 19.03 3.91 8.18
C ALA A 78 18.18 4.84 9.06
N GLY A 79 17.39 4.26 9.97
CA GLY A 79 16.49 4.96 10.88
C GLY A 79 15.11 5.32 10.31
N ASP A 80 14.91 5.31 8.98
CA ASP A 80 13.61 5.68 8.40
C ASP A 80 12.51 4.68 8.78
N VAL A 81 12.82 3.39 8.78
CA VAL A 81 11.87 2.33 9.17
C VAL A 81 11.41 2.51 10.63
N ALA A 82 12.35 2.72 11.56
CA ALA A 82 12.03 2.93 12.97
C ALA A 82 11.15 4.16 13.16
N ARG A 83 11.53 5.29 12.54
CA ARG A 83 10.78 6.55 12.59
C ARG A 83 9.37 6.42 12.03
N THR A 84 9.19 5.67 10.94
CA THR A 84 7.85 5.36 10.41
C THR A 84 7.05 4.56 11.42
N LEU A 85 7.62 3.47 11.97
CA LEU A 85 6.93 2.62 12.92
C LEU A 85 6.50 3.33 14.19
N GLU A 86 7.29 4.29 14.70
CA GLU A 86 6.96 5.09 15.89
C GLU A 86 5.66 5.90 15.73
N LEU A 87 5.27 6.23 14.50
CA LEU A 87 4.07 7.01 14.20
C LEU A 87 2.84 6.15 13.90
N LEU A 88 3.03 4.85 13.57
CA LEU A 88 1.94 4.00 13.11
C LEU A 88 1.21 3.29 14.25
N GLU A 89 -0.11 3.16 14.10
CA GLU A 89 -0.94 2.27 14.91
C GLU A 89 -0.62 0.79 14.62
N ASP A 90 -1.08 -0.11 15.51
CA ASP A 90 -0.74 -1.54 15.42
C ASP A 90 -1.39 -2.25 14.21
N ASP A 91 -2.50 -1.74 13.70
CA ASP A 91 -3.23 -2.29 12.55
C ASP A 91 -2.72 -1.80 11.20
N ALA A 92 -1.79 -0.85 11.17
CA ALA A 92 -1.18 -0.36 9.95
C ALA A 92 -0.40 -1.44 9.20
N VAL A 93 -0.24 -1.25 7.89
CA VAL A 93 0.47 -2.17 7.00
C VAL A 93 1.62 -1.44 6.33
N LEU A 94 2.84 -2.00 6.39
CA LEU A 94 3.97 -1.46 5.64
C LEU A 94 4.09 -2.12 4.27
N VAL A 95 4.29 -1.29 3.26
CA VAL A 95 4.44 -1.70 1.86
C VAL A 95 5.83 -1.32 1.37
N SER A 96 6.53 -2.14 0.61
CA SER A 96 7.77 -1.73 -0.05
C SER A 96 8.21 -2.68 -1.16
N PHE A 97 8.98 -2.13 -2.11
CA PHE A 97 9.84 -2.88 -3.01
C PHE A 97 11.15 -3.32 -2.31
N ASN A 98 11.53 -2.64 -1.24
CA ASN A 98 12.76 -2.90 -0.49
C ASN A 98 12.56 -3.99 0.55
N ARG A 99 12.88 -5.25 0.18
CA ARG A 99 12.77 -6.40 1.08
C ARG A 99 13.54 -6.23 2.41
N PRO A 100 14.79 -5.75 2.45
CA PRO A 100 15.49 -5.48 3.70
C PRO A 100 14.74 -4.58 4.67
N ALA A 101 14.07 -3.52 4.17
CA ALA A 101 13.27 -2.63 5.02
C ALA A 101 12.08 -3.36 5.66
N LEU A 102 11.39 -4.24 4.92
CA LEU A 102 10.30 -5.05 5.47
C LEU A 102 10.79 -6.13 6.45
N VAL A 103 11.97 -6.69 6.25
CA VAL A 103 12.60 -7.57 7.24
C VAL A 103 12.92 -6.80 8.51
N GLN A 104 13.50 -5.62 8.39
CA GLN A 104 13.80 -4.75 9.53
C GLN A 104 12.53 -4.34 10.28
N SER A 105 11.45 -3.99 9.56
CA SER A 105 10.20 -3.58 10.21
C SER A 105 9.60 -4.70 11.07
N ARG A 106 9.60 -5.94 10.60
CA ARG A 106 9.14 -7.09 11.39
C ARG A 106 10.07 -7.43 12.57
N ALA A 107 11.36 -7.15 12.45
CA ALA A 107 12.29 -7.31 13.57
C ALA A 107 12.07 -6.25 14.66
N LEU A 108 11.76 -5.01 14.28
CA LEU A 108 11.50 -3.91 15.20
C LEU A 108 10.10 -3.97 15.82
N ARG A 109 9.10 -4.41 15.05
CA ARG A 109 7.70 -4.59 15.50
C ARG A 109 7.19 -5.95 15.04
N PRO A 110 7.40 -7.03 15.83
CA PRO A 110 6.80 -8.34 15.56
C PRO A 110 5.28 -8.21 15.50
N GLY A 111 4.64 -8.71 14.46
CA GLY A 111 3.20 -8.57 14.24
C GLY A 111 2.80 -7.48 13.25
N ILE A 112 3.69 -6.53 12.89
CA ILE A 112 3.38 -5.59 11.80
C ILE A 112 3.11 -6.35 10.49
N ARG A 113 1.96 -6.11 9.88
CA ARG A 113 1.67 -6.65 8.55
C ARG A 113 2.51 -5.97 7.50
N THR A 114 3.00 -6.74 6.53
CA THR A 114 3.82 -6.19 5.44
C THR A 114 3.33 -6.66 4.09
N VAL A 115 3.38 -5.78 3.08
CA VAL A 115 3.16 -6.10 1.67
C VAL A 115 4.50 -6.00 0.95
N GLN A 116 4.97 -7.12 0.41
CA GLN A 116 6.14 -7.14 -0.45
C GLN A 116 5.71 -7.02 -1.91
N HIS A 117 6.09 -5.94 -2.58
CA HIS A 117 5.95 -5.88 -4.04
C HIS A 117 6.90 -6.89 -4.70
N VAL A 118 6.35 -7.74 -5.57
CA VAL A 118 7.08 -8.80 -6.28
C VAL A 118 7.28 -8.44 -7.76
N GLY A 119 8.23 -9.08 -8.39
CA GLY A 119 8.78 -8.62 -9.66
C GLY A 119 9.93 -7.64 -9.42
N PHE A 120 10.52 -7.08 -10.47
CA PHE A 120 11.62 -6.12 -10.35
C PHE A 120 12.78 -6.61 -9.44
N GLY A 121 13.14 -7.88 -9.57
CA GLY A 121 14.23 -8.50 -8.79
C GLY A 121 13.78 -9.22 -7.51
N VAL A 122 12.51 -9.10 -7.10
CA VAL A 122 11.97 -9.84 -5.95
C VAL A 122 11.07 -10.98 -6.42
N SER A 123 11.44 -12.22 -6.10
CA SER A 123 10.61 -13.39 -6.39
C SER A 123 9.48 -13.54 -5.38
N ILE A 124 8.42 -14.28 -5.75
CA ILE A 124 7.33 -14.60 -4.83
C ILE A 124 7.81 -15.32 -3.56
N ARG A 125 8.81 -16.19 -3.66
CA ARG A 125 9.42 -16.85 -2.50
C ARG A 125 10.15 -15.86 -1.57
N GLY A 126 10.61 -14.72 -2.10
CA GLY A 126 11.18 -13.64 -1.31
C GLY A 126 10.17 -12.90 -0.44
N ALA A 127 8.88 -13.04 -0.75
CA ALA A 127 7.78 -12.44 0.01
C ALA A 127 7.21 -13.36 1.12
N ARG A 128 7.67 -14.60 1.23
CA ARG A 128 7.07 -15.65 2.09
C ARG A 128 6.82 -15.27 3.57
N ASP A 129 7.56 -14.29 4.09
CA ASP A 129 7.44 -13.83 5.47
C ASP A 129 6.54 -12.59 5.59
N ALA A 130 5.97 -12.11 4.47
CA ALA A 130 5.04 -10.98 4.45
C ALA A 130 3.60 -11.47 4.67
N TRP A 131 2.68 -10.56 4.99
CA TRP A 131 1.25 -10.81 4.98
C TRP A 131 0.72 -10.92 3.55
N ALA A 132 1.21 -10.07 2.64
CA ALA A 132 0.72 -10.00 1.28
C ALA A 132 1.84 -9.85 0.24
N ALA A 133 1.54 -10.25 -0.99
CA ALA A 133 2.35 -10.01 -2.17
C ALA A 133 1.63 -9.03 -3.10
N GLY A 134 2.28 -7.90 -3.42
CA GLY A 134 1.78 -6.90 -4.37
C GLY A 134 2.33 -7.14 -5.76
N PHE A 135 1.45 -7.29 -6.75
CA PHE A 135 1.81 -7.52 -8.15
C PHE A 135 1.51 -6.28 -8.99
N TYR A 136 2.41 -5.96 -9.91
CA TYR A 136 2.11 -4.97 -10.95
C TYR A 136 1.08 -5.53 -11.95
N ASP A 137 0.00 -4.80 -12.23
CA ASP A 137 -1.12 -5.28 -13.04
C ASP A 137 -0.70 -5.83 -14.42
N ALA A 138 0.18 -5.13 -15.12
CA ALA A 138 0.65 -5.59 -16.42
C ALA A 138 1.52 -6.87 -16.37
N ARG A 139 1.89 -7.36 -15.19
CA ARG A 139 2.75 -8.54 -14.98
C ARG A 139 2.12 -9.63 -14.10
N VAL A 140 0.92 -9.39 -13.57
CA VAL A 140 0.22 -10.39 -12.78
C VAL A 140 -0.20 -11.56 -13.68
N THR A 141 -0.02 -12.78 -13.19
CA THR A 141 -0.39 -14.00 -13.91
C THR A 141 -1.18 -14.94 -12.99
N VAL A 142 -2.02 -15.81 -13.57
CA VAL A 142 -2.72 -16.86 -12.83
C VAL A 142 -1.75 -17.69 -11.98
N ARG A 143 -0.59 -18.05 -12.54
CA ARG A 143 0.44 -18.81 -11.81
C ARG A 143 1.05 -18.01 -10.65
N GLY A 144 1.24 -16.69 -10.82
CA GLY A 144 1.74 -15.82 -9.78
C GLY A 144 0.77 -15.72 -8.60
N VAL A 145 -0.52 -15.53 -8.88
CA VAL A 145 -1.58 -15.49 -7.86
C VAL A 145 -1.69 -16.84 -7.13
N ALA A 146 -1.70 -17.96 -7.87
CA ALA A 146 -1.72 -19.28 -7.26
C ALA A 146 -0.48 -19.56 -6.40
N ALA A 147 0.70 -19.13 -6.84
CA ALA A 147 1.95 -19.26 -6.06
C ALA A 147 1.94 -18.42 -4.78
N ALA A 148 1.35 -17.21 -4.81
CA ALA A 148 1.17 -16.39 -3.61
C ALA A 148 0.28 -17.13 -2.60
N ARG A 149 -0.87 -17.60 -3.02
CA ARG A 149 -1.83 -18.34 -2.17
C ARG A 149 -1.24 -19.63 -1.59
N ALA A 150 -0.42 -20.34 -2.39
CA ALA A 150 0.29 -21.55 -1.92
C ALA A 150 1.35 -21.25 -0.84
N LEU A 151 1.71 -19.99 -0.64
CA LEU A 151 2.60 -19.50 0.41
C LEU A 151 1.83 -18.73 1.50
N ASP A 152 0.50 -18.88 1.56
CA ASP A 152 -0.39 -18.17 2.50
C ASP A 152 -0.30 -16.63 2.40
N LEU A 153 0.14 -16.11 1.24
CA LEU A 153 0.21 -14.68 0.98
C LEU A 153 -1.12 -14.17 0.40
N VAL A 154 -1.57 -13.02 0.85
CA VAL A 154 -2.71 -12.30 0.27
C VAL A 154 -2.27 -11.68 -1.07
N PRO A 155 -2.84 -12.08 -2.23
CA PRO A 155 -2.47 -11.48 -3.50
C PRO A 155 -3.17 -10.14 -3.71
N LEU A 156 -2.38 -9.07 -3.84
CA LEU A 156 -2.82 -7.71 -4.12
C LEU A 156 -2.27 -7.25 -5.47
N VAL A 157 -2.99 -6.40 -6.21
CA VAL A 157 -2.56 -5.91 -7.53
C VAL A 157 -2.61 -4.38 -7.58
N TYR A 158 -1.59 -3.75 -8.18
CA TYR A 158 -1.45 -2.31 -8.36
C TYR A 158 -1.07 -1.94 -9.81
N THR A 159 -1.51 -0.85 -10.39
CA THR A 159 -2.65 -0.02 -10.05
C THR A 159 -3.75 -0.33 -11.03
N VAL A 160 -4.95 -0.56 -10.56
CA VAL A 160 -6.08 -1.04 -11.37
C VAL A 160 -7.23 -0.05 -11.28
N ASN A 161 -7.58 0.59 -12.41
CA ASN A 161 -8.60 1.64 -12.45
C ASN A 161 -9.86 1.23 -13.23
N GLU A 162 -9.78 0.14 -13.99
CA GLU A 162 -10.87 -0.32 -14.85
C GLU A 162 -11.75 -1.37 -14.16
N PRO A 163 -13.07 -1.14 -14.00
CA PRO A 163 -13.97 -2.08 -13.32
C PRO A 163 -13.98 -3.49 -13.94
N ALA A 164 -13.88 -3.58 -15.27
CA ALA A 164 -13.80 -4.87 -15.96
C ALA A 164 -12.55 -5.67 -15.55
N ARG A 165 -11.42 -4.96 -15.40
CA ARG A 165 -10.16 -5.56 -14.96
C ARG A 165 -10.21 -5.98 -13.49
N MET A 166 -10.82 -5.18 -12.63
CA MET A 166 -11.03 -5.55 -11.21
C MET A 166 -11.84 -6.85 -11.09
N ARG A 167 -12.95 -6.98 -11.83
CA ARG A 167 -13.75 -8.22 -11.86
C ARG A 167 -12.97 -9.42 -12.41
N GLU A 168 -12.13 -9.23 -13.41
CA GLU A 168 -11.25 -10.29 -13.93
C GLU A 168 -10.26 -10.76 -12.86
N LEU A 169 -9.58 -9.84 -12.19
CA LEU A 169 -8.61 -10.13 -11.13
C LEU A 169 -9.26 -10.84 -9.93
N GLU A 170 -10.47 -10.44 -9.56
CA GLU A 170 -11.24 -11.11 -8.51
C GLU A 170 -11.53 -12.57 -8.85
N ARG A 171 -11.95 -12.86 -10.11
CA ARG A 171 -12.14 -14.23 -10.60
C ARG A 171 -10.83 -15.04 -10.61
N LEU A 172 -9.70 -14.41 -10.78
CA LEU A 172 -8.38 -15.04 -10.69
C LEU A 172 -7.95 -15.29 -9.23
N GLY A 173 -8.71 -14.83 -8.25
CA GLY A 173 -8.43 -15.01 -6.82
C GLY A 173 -7.54 -13.93 -6.21
N VAL A 174 -7.44 -12.76 -6.85
CA VAL A 174 -6.84 -11.56 -6.26
C VAL A 174 -7.73 -11.07 -5.11
N ALA A 175 -7.15 -10.79 -3.96
CA ALA A 175 -7.86 -10.42 -2.75
C ALA A 175 -8.11 -8.91 -2.61
N GLY A 176 -7.31 -8.08 -3.30
CA GLY A 176 -7.46 -6.63 -3.25
C GLY A 176 -6.71 -5.92 -4.36
N VAL A 177 -7.15 -4.70 -4.66
CA VAL A 177 -6.53 -3.83 -5.67
C VAL A 177 -6.18 -2.47 -5.10
N PHE A 178 -5.02 -1.95 -5.50
CA PHE A 178 -4.69 -0.54 -5.36
C PHE A 178 -5.30 0.20 -6.56
N THR A 179 -6.10 1.22 -6.29
CA THR A 179 -6.83 1.94 -7.33
C THR A 179 -6.86 3.45 -7.06
N ASP A 180 -6.76 4.23 -8.12
CA ASP A 180 -6.98 5.68 -8.08
C ASP A 180 -8.48 6.02 -8.06
N ARG A 181 -9.33 5.00 -8.35
CA ARG A 181 -10.79 5.08 -8.50
C ARG A 181 -11.52 4.21 -7.46
N PRO A 182 -11.38 4.51 -6.15
CA PRO A 182 -12.09 3.74 -5.12
C PRO A 182 -13.62 3.83 -5.28
N ASP A 183 -14.15 4.90 -5.87
CA ASP A 183 -15.56 5.08 -6.24
C ASP A 183 -16.07 3.97 -7.15
N LEU A 184 -15.31 3.57 -8.17
CA LEU A 184 -15.70 2.51 -9.11
C LEU A 184 -15.52 1.12 -8.48
N ALA A 185 -14.49 0.93 -7.67
CA ALA A 185 -14.21 -0.36 -7.05
C ALA A 185 -15.29 -0.78 -6.03
N ARG A 186 -15.97 0.19 -5.39
CA ARG A 186 -17.06 -0.07 -4.43
C ARG A 186 -18.40 -0.41 -5.08
N GLN A 187 -18.53 -0.20 -6.39
CA GLN A 187 -19.75 -0.51 -7.15
C GLN A 187 -19.74 -1.92 -7.77
N LEU A 188 -18.68 -2.69 -7.57
CA LEU A 188 -18.51 -4.06 -8.11
C LEU A 188 -19.14 -5.11 -7.23
#